data_3c4f0624bbc890865fea5045e3ffcfd7
#
_entry.id   3c4f0624bbc890865fea5045e3ffcfd7
#
_cell.length_a   1.000
_cell.length_b   1.000
_cell.length_c   1.000
_cell.angle_alpha   90.00
_cell.angle_beta   90.00
_cell.angle_gamma   90.00
#
_symmetry.space_group_name_H-M   'P 1'
#
loop_
_entity.id
_entity.type
_entity.pdbx_description
1 polymer ?
#
loop_
_entity_poly.entity_id
_entity_poly.type
_entity_poly.pdbx_seq_one_letter_code
_entity_poly.pdbx_strand_id
1 'polypeptide(L)'
;MLLMKTSKNYKKLFADFWGYHEYDIPICWGCFRQQAVDIHHLIPKGMGGVKNNRLNRIDNLFPVCRSCHDLAHKDKSINKEWIEKLKERIYNKEWGDLYDNKR
;
A
#
# COMPACT_ATOMS: atom_id res chain seq x y z
N MET A 1 4.43 -17.42 8.57
CA MET A 1 3.75 -16.19 8.27
C MET A 1 4.63 -14.98 8.53
N LEU A 2 4.59 -14.01 7.68
CA LEU A 2 5.39 -12.82 7.84
C LEU A 2 4.81 -11.91 8.91
N LEU A 3 5.67 -11.44 9.79
CA LEU A 3 5.28 -10.43 10.77
C LEU A 3 5.29 -9.08 10.10
N MET A 4 4.15 -8.40 10.14
CA MET A 4 4.05 -7.08 9.54
C MET A 4 4.70 -6.04 10.45
N LYS A 5 5.68 -5.35 9.92
CA LYS A 5 6.30 -4.25 10.63
C LYS A 5 5.39 -3.03 10.58
N THR A 6 5.48 -2.22 11.62
CA THR A 6 4.88 -0.91 11.61
C THR A 6 5.99 0.12 11.72
N SER A 7 5.73 1.33 11.28
CA SER A 7 6.73 2.39 11.36
C SER A 7 6.07 3.74 11.45
N LYS A 8 6.70 4.63 12.21
CA LYS A 8 6.28 6.01 12.25
C LYS A 8 6.48 6.66 10.87
N ASN A 9 7.53 6.26 10.17
CA ASN A 9 7.79 6.74 8.82
C ASN A 9 7.27 5.73 7.82
N TYR A 10 5.98 5.77 7.55
CA TYR A 10 5.35 4.78 6.68
C TYR A 10 5.78 4.90 5.22
N LYS A 11 6.20 6.08 4.79
CA LYS A 11 6.68 6.24 3.42
C LYS A 11 7.98 5.51 3.21
N LYS A 12 8.88 5.58 4.19
CA LYS A 12 10.13 4.83 4.13
C LYS A 12 9.87 3.33 4.22
N LEU A 13 8.94 2.94 5.09
CA LEU A 13 8.57 1.53 5.23
C LEU A 13 8.07 0.98 3.89
N PHE A 14 7.21 1.75 3.22
CA PHE A 14 6.68 1.36 1.92
C PHE A 14 7.80 1.21 0.89
N ALA A 15 8.67 2.20 0.81
CA ALA A 15 9.76 2.19 -0.15
C ALA A 15 10.70 1.01 0.09
N ASP A 16 11.06 0.78 1.34
CA ASP A 16 11.98 -0.31 1.67
C ASP A 16 11.38 -1.67 1.32
N PHE A 17 10.12 -1.85 1.65
CA PHE A 17 9.47 -3.14 1.38
C PHE A 17 9.35 -3.42 -0.12
N TRP A 18 8.96 -2.41 -0.89
CA TRP A 18 8.70 -2.59 -2.32
C TRP A 18 9.91 -2.35 -3.20
N GLY A 19 11.04 -1.95 -2.61
CA GLY A 19 12.28 -1.81 -3.35
C GLY A 19 12.44 -0.48 -4.09
N TYR A 20 11.77 0.56 -3.61
CA TYR A 20 11.95 1.89 -4.18
C TYR A 20 13.11 2.61 -3.52
N HIS A 21 13.81 3.41 -4.31
CA HIS A 21 14.82 4.30 -3.78
C HIS A 21 14.15 5.55 -3.20
N GLU A 22 14.92 6.33 -2.44
CA GLU A 22 14.41 7.49 -1.73
C GLU A 22 13.63 8.47 -2.60
N TYR A 23 14.09 8.69 -3.82
CA TYR A 23 13.47 9.67 -4.72
C TYR A 23 12.57 9.06 -5.79
N ASP A 24 12.39 7.77 -5.76
CA ASP A 24 11.50 7.12 -6.70
C ASP A 24 10.05 7.43 -6.38
N ILE A 25 9.28 7.72 -7.40
CA ILE A 25 7.87 7.99 -7.25
C ILE A 25 7.11 6.83 -7.91
N PRO A 26 6.39 6.03 -7.14
CA PRO A 26 5.66 4.92 -7.74
C PRO A 26 4.51 5.41 -8.58
N ILE A 27 4.08 4.59 -9.52
CA ILE A 27 2.86 4.86 -10.25
C ILE A 27 1.67 4.68 -9.30
N CYS A 28 0.58 5.36 -9.58
CA CYS A 28 -0.66 5.17 -8.84
C CYS A 28 -1.16 3.73 -9.03
N TRP A 29 -1.37 3.02 -7.94
CA TRP A 29 -1.86 1.65 -8.01
C TRP A 29 -3.37 1.57 -8.18
N GLY A 30 -4.05 2.70 -8.08
CA GLY A 30 -5.49 2.74 -8.32
C GLY A 30 -5.84 2.81 -9.79
N CYS A 31 -5.15 3.63 -10.56
CA CYS A 31 -5.48 3.81 -11.97
C CYS A 31 -4.35 3.44 -12.93
N PHE A 32 -3.12 3.37 -12.45
CA PHE A 32 -1.93 3.07 -13.27
C PHE A 32 -1.71 4.05 -14.42
N ARG A 33 -2.20 5.27 -14.27
CA ARG A 33 -2.05 6.30 -15.32
C ARG A 33 -1.17 7.45 -14.94
N GLN A 34 -1.08 7.72 -13.65
CA GLN A 34 -0.37 8.89 -13.14
C GLN A 34 0.57 8.45 -12.03
N GLN A 35 1.55 9.29 -11.75
CA GLN A 35 2.39 9.04 -10.59
C GLN A 35 1.57 9.23 -9.32
N ALA A 36 1.88 8.44 -8.32
CA ALA A 36 1.25 8.60 -7.02
C ALA A 36 1.74 9.89 -6.37
N VAL A 37 0.87 10.56 -5.66
CA VAL A 37 1.24 11.76 -4.91
C VAL A 37 1.19 11.50 -3.41
N ASP A 38 0.61 10.37 -3.01
CA ASP A 38 0.43 10.06 -1.60
C ASP A 38 0.40 8.56 -1.38
N ILE A 39 0.69 8.18 -0.15
CA ILE A 39 0.54 6.79 0.29
C ILE A 39 -0.72 6.76 1.14
N HIS A 40 -1.76 6.16 0.60
CA HIS A 40 -3.08 6.12 1.22
C HIS A 40 -3.20 4.97 2.20
N HIS A 41 -3.76 5.26 3.37
CA HIS A 41 -4.08 4.22 4.35
C HIS A 41 -5.45 3.67 4.00
N LEU A 42 -5.51 2.40 3.63
CA LEU A 42 -6.77 1.77 3.24
C LEU A 42 -7.75 1.72 4.40
N ILE A 43 -7.23 1.47 5.61
CA ILE A 43 -7.98 1.65 6.84
C ILE A 43 -7.55 3.01 7.39
N PRO A 44 -8.45 3.99 7.44
CA PRO A 44 -8.08 5.35 7.82
C PRO A 44 -7.53 5.45 9.24
N LYS A 45 -6.55 6.32 9.41
CA LYS A 45 -5.93 6.52 10.72
C LYS A 45 -6.89 6.97 11.80
N GLY A 46 -7.93 7.69 11.42
CA GLY A 46 -8.90 8.19 12.38
C GLY A 46 -9.78 7.12 13.00
N MET A 47 -9.75 5.92 12.45
CA MET A 47 -10.57 4.81 12.94
C MET A 47 -9.72 3.91 13.82
N GLY A 48 -10.23 3.61 15.01
CA GLY A 48 -9.55 2.69 15.90
C GLY A 48 -8.50 3.30 16.79
N GLY A 49 -8.45 4.61 16.89
CA GLY A 49 -7.58 5.30 17.85
C GLY A 49 -6.12 4.93 17.71
N VAL A 50 -5.56 5.20 16.58
CA VAL A 50 -4.21 4.74 16.26
C VAL A 50 -3.16 5.58 16.96
N LYS A 51 -2.69 5.12 18.09
CA LYS A 51 -1.65 5.80 18.83
C LYS A 51 -0.27 5.25 18.53
N ASN A 52 -0.19 4.01 18.08
CA ASN A 52 1.06 3.29 17.98
C ASN A 52 1.48 2.98 16.56
N ASN A 53 1.08 3.79 15.61
CA ASN A 53 1.41 3.56 14.22
C ASN A 53 0.91 2.20 13.71
N ARG A 54 -0.14 1.66 14.35
CA ARG A 54 -0.64 0.33 14.02
C ARG A 54 -1.12 0.20 12.60
N LEU A 55 -1.59 1.30 12.03
CA LEU A 55 -2.06 1.29 10.65
C LEU A 55 -0.98 1.64 9.64
N ASN A 56 0.23 1.93 10.12
CA ASN A 56 1.38 2.15 9.24
C ASN A 56 2.06 0.81 8.96
N ARG A 57 1.34 -0.05 8.23
CA ARG A 57 1.81 -1.38 7.88
C ARG A 57 1.75 -1.56 6.38
N ILE A 58 2.59 -2.45 5.88
CA ILE A 58 2.66 -2.72 4.45
C ILE A 58 1.30 -3.11 3.86
N ASP A 59 0.51 -3.86 4.60
CA ASP A 59 -0.79 -4.32 4.13
C ASP A 59 -1.90 -3.26 4.24
N ASN A 60 -1.51 -2.03 4.56
CA ASN A 60 -2.46 -0.91 4.64
C ASN A 60 -2.00 0.31 3.85
N LEU A 61 -0.90 0.21 3.13
CA LEU A 61 -0.29 1.35 2.42
C LEU A 61 -0.41 1.15 0.91
N PHE A 62 -1.03 2.10 0.24
CA PHE A 62 -1.37 1.98 -1.17
C PHE A 62 -1.07 3.31 -1.87
N PRO A 63 -0.14 3.35 -2.83
CA PRO A 63 0.21 4.62 -3.49
C PRO A 63 -0.87 5.05 -4.47
N VAL A 64 -1.29 6.29 -4.38
CA VAL A 64 -2.38 6.81 -5.19
C VAL A 64 -2.10 8.21 -5.68
N CYS A 65 -2.65 8.52 -6.86
CA CYS A 65 -2.66 9.89 -7.35
C CYS A 65 -3.79 10.66 -6.67
N ARG A 66 -3.82 11.96 -6.89
CA ARG A 66 -4.82 12.80 -6.23
C ARG A 66 -6.25 12.36 -6.54
N SER A 67 -6.53 12.08 -7.80
CA SER A 67 -7.88 11.69 -8.22
C SER A 67 -8.33 10.40 -7.54
N CYS A 68 -7.44 9.41 -7.49
CA CYS A 68 -7.78 8.14 -6.86
C CYS A 68 -7.92 8.29 -5.34
N HIS A 69 -7.10 9.13 -4.73
CA HIS A 69 -7.20 9.39 -3.30
C HIS A 69 -8.57 9.99 -2.96
N ASP A 70 -8.98 10.99 -3.74
CA ASP A 70 -10.27 11.63 -3.53
C ASP A 70 -11.42 10.65 -3.76
N LEU A 71 -11.28 9.81 -4.79
CA LEU A 71 -12.31 8.80 -5.09
C LEU A 71 -12.48 7.83 -3.93
N ALA A 72 -11.38 7.39 -3.35
CA ALA A 72 -11.44 6.46 -2.23
C ALA A 72 -12.11 7.08 -0.99
N HIS A 73 -11.98 8.38 -0.81
CA HIS A 73 -12.65 9.05 0.29
C HIS A 73 -14.16 9.17 0.05
N LYS A 74 -14.55 9.28 -1.19
CA LYS A 74 -15.97 9.39 -1.55
C LYS A 74 -16.67 8.05 -1.58
N ASP A 75 -15.96 7.01 -2.02
CA ASP A 75 -16.55 5.69 -2.19
C ASP A 75 -15.73 4.67 -1.41
N LYS A 76 -16.24 4.30 -0.25
CA LYS A 76 -15.53 3.37 0.63
C LYS A 76 -15.40 1.96 0.06
N SER A 77 -16.24 1.59 -0.90
CA SER A 77 -16.14 0.26 -1.50
C SER A 77 -14.83 0.10 -2.28
N ILE A 78 -14.27 1.20 -2.77
CA ILE A 78 -13.02 1.16 -3.50
C ILE A 78 -11.87 0.73 -2.58
N ASN A 79 -11.92 1.15 -1.32
CA ASN A 79 -10.88 0.73 -0.37
C ASN A 79 -10.91 -0.78 -0.15
N LYS A 80 -12.09 -1.38 -0.14
CA LYS A 80 -12.19 -2.84 0.01
C LYS A 80 -11.58 -3.55 -1.19
N GLU A 81 -11.84 -3.04 -2.38
CA GLU A 81 -11.27 -3.60 -3.60
C GLU A 81 -9.74 -3.49 -3.57
N TRP A 82 -9.23 -2.35 -3.15
CA TRP A 82 -7.79 -2.12 -3.09
C TRP A 82 -7.12 -2.99 -2.02
N ILE A 83 -7.81 -3.27 -0.92
CA ILE A 83 -7.29 -4.18 0.10
C ILE A 83 -7.02 -5.54 -0.52
N GLU A 84 -7.95 -6.04 -1.32
CA GLU A 84 -7.75 -7.34 -1.96
C GLU A 84 -6.61 -7.30 -2.97
N LYS A 85 -6.51 -6.25 -3.73
CA LYS A 85 -5.41 -6.09 -4.67
C LYS A 85 -4.06 -6.02 -3.96
N LEU A 86 -4.02 -5.33 -2.84
CA LEU A 86 -2.79 -5.21 -2.07
C LEU A 86 -2.37 -6.54 -1.48
N LYS A 87 -3.32 -7.29 -0.96
CA LYS A 87 -3.04 -8.63 -0.43
C LYS A 87 -2.43 -9.52 -1.52
N GLU A 88 -2.96 -9.43 -2.72
CA GLU A 88 -2.44 -10.21 -3.84
C GLU A 88 -1.01 -9.78 -4.18
N ARG A 89 -0.74 -8.48 -4.20
CA ARG A 89 0.61 -8.00 -4.47
C ARG A 89 1.60 -8.46 -3.43
N ILE A 90 1.22 -8.41 -2.17
CA ILE A 90 2.08 -8.83 -1.08
C ILE A 90 2.36 -10.33 -1.19
N TYR A 91 1.31 -11.09 -1.46
CA TYR A 91 1.44 -12.54 -1.64
C TYR A 91 2.42 -12.84 -2.78
N ASN A 92 2.26 -12.17 -3.90
CA ASN A 92 3.12 -12.39 -5.05
C ASN A 92 4.57 -12.02 -4.78
N LYS A 93 4.80 -10.97 -4.01
CA LYS A 93 6.15 -10.57 -3.65
C LYS A 93 6.82 -11.59 -2.74
N GLU A 94 6.08 -12.09 -1.75
CA GLU A 94 6.63 -13.00 -0.76
C GLU A 94 6.74 -14.44 -1.28
N TRP A 95 5.81 -14.85 -2.12
CA TRP A 95 5.71 -16.25 -2.55
C TRP A 95 5.83 -16.44 -4.05
N GLY A 96 5.71 -15.38 -4.82
CA GLY A 96 5.71 -15.45 -6.28
C GLY A 96 6.98 -16.06 -6.85
N ASP A 97 8.11 -15.78 -6.23
CA ASP A 97 9.39 -16.29 -6.73
C ASP A 97 9.43 -17.80 -6.74
N LEU A 98 8.71 -18.45 -5.84
CA LEU A 98 8.66 -19.90 -5.79
C LEU A 98 8.00 -20.47 -7.03
N TYR A 99 7.07 -19.74 -7.60
CA TYR A 99 6.35 -20.18 -8.79
C TYR A 99 7.00 -19.66 -10.07
N ASP A 100 7.54 -18.45 -10.01
CA ASP A 100 8.15 -17.84 -11.17
C ASP A 100 9.41 -18.56 -11.60
N ASN A 101 10.11 -19.18 -10.69
CA ASN A 101 11.31 -19.94 -11.02
C ASN A 101 11.06 -21.12 -11.94
N LYS A 102 9.81 -21.41 -12.18
CA LYS A 102 9.45 -22.52 -13.05
C LYS A 102 9.42 -22.15 -14.52
N ARG A 103 9.59 -20.90 -14.80
CA ARG A 103 9.59 -20.44 -16.19
C ARG A 103 10.89 -20.68 -16.85
#